data_75f9a0e86a894c664c1477fce4ab640a
#
_entry.id   75f9a0e86a894c664c1477fce4ab640a
#
_cell.length_a   1.000
_cell.length_b   1.000
_cell.length_c   1.000
_cell.angle_alpha   90.00
_cell.angle_beta   90.00
_cell.angle_gamma   90.00
#
_symmetry.space_group_name_H-M   'P 1'
#
loop_
_entity.id
_entity.type
_entity.pdbx_description
1 polymer ?
#
loop_
_entity_poly.entity_id
_entity_poly.type
_entity_poly.pdbx_seq_one_letter_code
_entity_poly.pdbx_strand_id
1 'polypeptide(L)'
;MKPYQDARVEGEKLAKQYAELEEADQVDFYNGLEGYYSVLGYNKKQEAIAVLIEKNDHKIYVYQLDKGISQDKAATISREKGASDIDKVTFGRYQDKPIWEVKSGNHYYLIDFETGAVIQ
;
A
#
# COMPACT_ATOMS: atom_id res chain seq x y z
N MET A 1 -1.26 12.09 -23.34
CA MET A 1 -1.70 11.65 -22.01
C MET A 1 -0.99 10.39 -21.61
N LYS A 2 -0.52 10.32 -20.39
CA LYS A 2 0.27 9.19 -19.92
C LYS A 2 -0.59 8.27 -19.07
N PRO A 3 -0.76 6.99 -19.44
CA PRO A 3 -1.59 6.06 -18.66
C PRO A 3 -1.19 5.99 -17.18
N TYR A 4 0.08 6.11 -16.92
CA TYR A 4 0.63 6.10 -15.58
C TYR A 4 0.05 7.21 -14.70
N GLN A 5 0.00 8.44 -15.24
CA GLN A 5 -0.56 9.57 -14.50
C GLN A 5 -2.07 9.43 -14.30
N ASP A 6 -2.75 8.91 -15.31
CA ASP A 6 -4.18 8.71 -15.24
C ASP A 6 -4.55 7.73 -14.12
N ALA A 7 -3.80 6.65 -13.99
CA ALA A 7 -4.05 5.65 -12.95
C ALA A 7 -3.89 6.24 -11.55
N ARG A 8 -2.87 7.08 -11.35
CA ARG A 8 -2.66 7.70 -10.04
C ARG A 8 -3.75 8.69 -9.70
N VAL A 9 -4.14 9.51 -10.66
CA VAL A 9 -5.22 10.49 -10.48
C VAL A 9 -6.52 9.78 -10.16
N GLU A 10 -6.81 8.69 -10.88
CA GLU A 10 -8.03 7.94 -10.66
C GLU A 10 -8.06 7.28 -9.28
N GLY A 11 -6.93 6.70 -8.85
CA GLY A 11 -6.83 6.10 -7.53
C GLY A 11 -7.10 7.11 -6.42
N GLU A 12 -6.48 8.28 -6.51
CA GLU A 12 -6.71 9.33 -5.52
C GLU A 12 -8.15 9.80 -5.52
N LYS A 13 -8.73 10.00 -6.71
CA LYS A 13 -10.11 10.44 -6.85
C LYS A 13 -11.09 9.45 -6.22
N LEU A 14 -10.90 8.16 -6.50
CA LEU A 14 -11.76 7.12 -5.95
C LEU A 14 -11.63 7.03 -4.43
N ALA A 15 -10.41 7.17 -3.90
CA ALA A 15 -10.19 7.14 -2.47
C ALA A 15 -10.87 8.32 -1.78
N LYS A 16 -10.81 9.50 -2.37
CA LYS A 16 -11.49 10.67 -1.82
C LYS A 16 -13.00 10.53 -1.87
N GLN A 17 -13.50 9.95 -2.95
CA GLN A 17 -14.94 9.82 -3.15
C GLN A 17 -15.58 8.74 -2.27
N TYR A 18 -14.91 7.59 -2.13
CA TYR A 18 -15.52 6.42 -1.49
C TYR A 18 -14.91 6.00 -0.16
N ALA A 19 -13.75 6.50 0.18
CA ALA A 19 -13.06 6.09 1.40
C ALA A 19 -12.81 7.24 2.38
N GLU A 20 -13.46 8.37 2.17
CA GLU A 20 -13.35 9.56 3.03
C GLU A 20 -11.93 10.08 3.17
N LEU A 21 -11.10 9.83 2.18
CA LEU A 21 -9.75 10.36 2.17
C LEU A 21 -9.78 11.88 2.01
N GLU A 22 -9.09 12.58 2.89
CA GLU A 22 -8.98 14.04 2.82
C GLU A 22 -7.72 14.46 2.06
N GLU A 23 -6.60 13.80 2.38
CA GLU A 23 -5.31 14.14 1.79
C GLU A 23 -4.55 12.87 1.43
N ALA A 24 -4.01 12.82 0.22
CA ALA A 24 -3.21 11.70 -0.26
C ALA A 24 -1.74 12.08 -0.19
N ASP A 25 -0.94 11.27 0.52
CA ASP A 25 0.50 11.47 0.60
C ASP A 25 1.24 10.63 -0.43
N GLN A 26 0.73 9.44 -0.72
CA GLN A 26 1.41 8.52 -1.62
C GLN A 26 0.35 7.75 -2.40
N VAL A 27 0.50 7.70 -3.71
CA VAL A 27 -0.39 6.94 -4.58
C VAL A 27 0.47 6.00 -5.42
N ASP A 28 0.21 4.71 -5.30
CA ASP A 28 0.94 3.68 -6.01
C ASP A 28 -0.01 2.68 -6.62
N PHE A 29 0.54 1.79 -7.40
CA PHE A 29 -0.21 0.67 -7.94
C PHE A 29 0.45 -0.61 -7.44
N TYR A 30 -0.30 -1.39 -6.65
CA TYR A 30 0.18 -2.67 -6.18
C TYR A 30 -0.28 -3.76 -7.16
N ASN A 31 0.68 -4.50 -7.70
CA ASN A 31 0.41 -5.49 -8.72
C ASN A 31 0.78 -6.89 -8.23
N GLY A 32 -0.01 -7.43 -7.31
CA GLY A 32 0.14 -8.79 -6.83
C GLY A 32 -0.71 -9.75 -7.65
N LEU A 33 -1.42 -10.64 -6.96
CA LEU A 33 -2.36 -11.55 -7.62
C LEU A 33 -3.50 -10.78 -8.27
N GLU A 34 -3.94 -9.72 -7.62
CA GLU A 34 -4.90 -8.78 -8.16
C GLU A 34 -4.28 -7.38 -8.11
N GLY A 35 -4.66 -6.52 -9.05
CA GLY A 35 -4.15 -5.17 -9.08
C GLY A 35 -4.97 -4.25 -8.18
N TYR A 36 -4.28 -3.39 -7.43
CA TYR A 36 -4.90 -2.41 -6.54
C TYR A 36 -4.28 -1.05 -6.74
N TYR A 37 -5.11 -0.01 -6.72
CA TYR A 37 -4.61 1.32 -6.46
C TYR A 37 -4.35 1.40 -4.96
N SER A 38 -3.16 1.83 -4.57
CA SER A 38 -2.75 1.90 -3.18
C SER A 38 -2.54 3.37 -2.80
N VAL A 39 -3.39 3.88 -1.94
CA VAL A 39 -3.35 5.30 -1.56
C VAL A 39 -3.12 5.40 -0.06
N LEU A 40 -2.04 6.07 0.32
CA LEU A 40 -1.75 6.36 1.72
C LEU A 40 -2.02 7.83 1.96
N GLY A 41 -2.69 8.13 3.05
CA GLY A 41 -3.01 9.51 3.38
C GLY A 41 -3.76 9.62 4.68
N TYR A 42 -4.55 10.68 4.80
CA TYR A 42 -5.30 10.98 6.01
C TYR A 42 -6.76 11.17 5.70
N ASN A 43 -7.62 10.70 6.61
CA ASN A 43 -9.05 10.93 6.48
C ASN A 43 -9.42 12.27 7.14
N LYS A 44 -10.73 12.56 7.17
CA LYS A 44 -11.21 13.84 7.72
C LYS A 44 -10.97 13.98 9.22
N LYS A 45 -10.73 12.87 9.91
CA LYS A 45 -10.42 12.87 11.35
C LYS A 45 -8.92 12.95 11.62
N GLN A 46 -8.11 13.17 10.58
CA GLN A 46 -6.65 13.25 10.69
C GLN A 46 -6.01 11.92 11.05
N GLU A 47 -6.70 10.81 10.78
CA GLU A 47 -6.16 9.48 10.99
C GLU A 47 -5.43 9.02 9.73
N ALA A 48 -4.25 8.43 9.91
CA ALA A 48 -3.49 7.89 8.79
C ALA A 48 -4.16 6.60 8.32
N ILE A 49 -4.48 6.53 7.04
CA ILE A 49 -5.16 5.38 6.45
C ILE A 49 -4.47 4.92 5.17
N ALA A 50 -4.66 3.64 4.87
CA ALA A 50 -4.30 3.07 3.59
C ALA A 50 -5.59 2.64 2.91
N VAL A 51 -5.76 3.05 1.66
CA VAL A 51 -6.93 2.70 0.87
C VAL A 51 -6.47 1.85 -0.31
N LEU A 52 -7.03 0.65 -0.40
CA LEU A 52 -6.77 -0.23 -1.54
C LEU A 52 -8.05 -0.32 -2.36
N ILE A 53 -7.93 -0.03 -3.63
CA ILE A 53 -9.06 -0.08 -4.55
C ILE A 53 -8.74 -1.12 -5.61
N GLU A 54 -9.52 -2.19 -5.64
CA GLU A 54 -9.31 -3.26 -6.60
C GLU A 54 -9.60 -2.74 -8.01
N LYS A 55 -8.66 -2.95 -8.90
CA LYS A 55 -8.71 -2.36 -10.23
C LYS A 55 -9.92 -2.81 -11.04
N ASN A 56 -10.25 -4.11 -10.99
CA ASN A 56 -11.31 -4.66 -11.83
C ASN A 56 -12.70 -4.43 -11.25
N ASP A 57 -12.88 -4.77 -9.98
CA ASP A 57 -14.20 -4.73 -9.34
C ASP A 57 -14.45 -3.45 -8.56
N HIS A 58 -13.43 -2.60 -8.41
CA HIS A 58 -13.48 -1.38 -7.60
C HIS A 58 -13.89 -1.64 -6.15
N LYS A 59 -13.59 -2.82 -5.64
CA LYS A 59 -13.77 -3.07 -4.20
C LYS A 59 -12.78 -2.24 -3.43
N ILE A 60 -13.24 -1.67 -2.33
CA ILE A 60 -12.45 -0.74 -1.55
C ILE A 60 -12.18 -1.32 -0.18
N TYR A 61 -10.91 -1.32 0.22
CA TYR A 61 -10.47 -1.77 1.53
C TYR A 61 -9.75 -0.61 2.21
N VAL A 62 -10.17 -0.28 3.42
CA VAL A 62 -9.57 0.81 4.18
C VAL A 62 -8.97 0.25 5.45
N TYR A 63 -7.71 0.59 5.69
CA TYR A 63 -6.98 0.13 6.86
C TYR A 63 -6.43 1.34 7.61
N GLN A 64 -6.57 1.32 8.93
CA GLN A 64 -5.95 2.34 9.77
C GLN A 64 -4.48 1.97 9.97
N LEU A 65 -3.58 2.87 9.62
CA LEU A 65 -2.15 2.57 9.64
C LEU A 65 -1.60 2.39 11.06
N ASP A 66 -2.29 2.89 12.07
CA ASP A 66 -1.88 2.68 13.47
C ASP A 66 -2.23 1.29 14.00
N LYS A 67 -2.94 0.48 13.21
CA LYS A 67 -3.33 -0.87 13.62
C LYS A 67 -2.30 -1.94 13.24
N GLY A 68 -1.19 -1.54 12.64
CA GLY A 68 -0.16 -2.48 12.24
C GLY A 68 1.21 -1.83 12.22
N ILE A 69 2.16 -2.49 11.56
CA ILE A 69 3.53 -1.98 11.49
C ILE A 69 3.62 -0.82 10.51
N SER A 70 4.56 0.07 10.76
CA SER A 70 4.78 1.22 9.89
C SER A 70 5.54 0.82 8.62
N GLN A 71 5.52 1.72 7.64
CA GLN A 71 6.29 1.57 6.42
C GLN A 71 7.79 1.42 6.73
N ASP A 72 8.30 2.23 7.66
CA ASP A 72 9.70 2.15 8.08
C ASP A 72 10.02 0.83 8.76
N LYS A 73 9.09 0.32 9.56
CA LYS A 73 9.29 -0.96 10.23
C LYS A 73 9.36 -2.10 9.21
N ALA A 74 8.52 -2.05 8.18
CA ALA A 74 8.57 -3.04 7.11
C ALA A 74 9.91 -3.04 6.40
N ALA A 75 10.45 -1.85 6.13
CA ALA A 75 11.78 -1.73 5.52
C ALA A 75 12.86 -2.32 6.43
N THR A 76 12.78 -2.04 7.72
CA THR A 76 13.74 -2.57 8.70
C THR A 76 13.70 -4.09 8.74
N ILE A 77 12.50 -4.67 8.79
CA ILE A 77 12.35 -6.13 8.80
C ILE A 77 12.95 -6.74 7.54
N SER A 78 12.73 -6.10 6.38
CA SER A 78 13.29 -6.59 5.13
C SER A 78 14.80 -6.56 5.12
N ARG A 79 15.41 -5.52 5.70
CA ARG A 79 16.89 -5.44 5.82
C ARG A 79 17.42 -6.58 6.69
N GLU A 80 16.72 -6.92 7.74
CA GLU A 80 17.09 -8.04 8.60
C GLU A 80 17.03 -9.37 7.86
N LYS A 81 16.23 -9.44 6.80
CA LYS A 81 16.11 -10.64 5.97
C LYS A 81 17.02 -10.62 4.74
N GLY A 82 17.86 -9.61 4.61
CA GLY A 82 18.87 -9.56 3.56
C GLY A 82 18.69 -8.46 2.52
N ALA A 83 17.66 -7.64 2.63
CA ALA A 83 17.49 -6.52 1.70
C ALA A 83 18.63 -5.52 1.93
N SER A 84 19.26 -5.07 0.83
CA SER A 84 20.32 -4.07 0.93
C SER A 84 19.72 -2.67 0.75
N ASP A 85 19.51 -2.27 -0.48
CA ASP A 85 18.90 -0.98 -0.78
C ASP A 85 17.43 -1.15 -1.02
N ILE A 86 16.63 -0.37 -0.30
CA ILE A 86 15.17 -0.40 -0.46
C ILE A 86 14.78 0.60 -1.53
N ASP A 87 14.22 0.11 -2.62
CA ASP A 87 13.78 0.98 -3.71
C ASP A 87 12.40 1.54 -3.48
N LYS A 88 11.50 0.73 -2.91
CA LYS A 88 10.12 1.13 -2.75
C LYS A 88 9.43 0.26 -1.70
N VAL A 89 8.51 0.86 -0.95
CA VAL A 89 7.65 0.16 -0.01
C VAL A 89 6.21 0.52 -0.35
N THR A 90 5.43 -0.48 -0.75
CA THR A 90 4.06 -0.27 -1.21
C THR A 90 3.09 -1.04 -0.33
N PHE A 91 1.99 -0.40 0.05
CA PHE A 91 0.93 -1.09 0.78
C PHE A 91 0.10 -1.90 -0.20
N GLY A 92 -0.17 -3.14 0.14
CA GLY A 92 -0.94 -4.02 -0.74
C GLY A 92 -1.76 -5.02 0.04
N ARG A 93 -2.28 -6.00 -0.68
CA ARG A 93 -3.13 -7.03 -0.11
C ARG A 93 -2.76 -8.37 -0.76
N TYR A 94 -2.52 -9.37 0.05
CA TYR A 94 -2.10 -10.68 -0.43
C TYR A 94 -2.82 -11.76 0.38
N GLN A 95 -3.52 -12.65 -0.32
CA GLN A 95 -4.31 -13.71 0.30
C GLN A 95 -5.23 -13.17 1.40
N ASP A 96 -5.94 -12.10 1.05
CA ASP A 96 -6.92 -11.43 1.90
C ASP A 96 -6.34 -10.75 3.14
N LYS A 97 -5.03 -10.53 3.16
CA LYS A 97 -4.36 -9.85 4.28
C LYS A 97 -3.66 -8.58 3.81
N PRO A 98 -3.73 -7.51 4.60
CA PRO A 98 -2.96 -6.32 4.27
C PRO A 98 -1.47 -6.60 4.50
N ILE A 99 -0.66 -6.14 3.56
CA ILE A 99 0.79 -6.35 3.60
C ILE A 99 1.54 -5.10 3.15
N TRP A 100 2.81 -5.04 3.52
CA TRP A 100 3.76 -4.14 2.90
C TRP A 100 4.62 -4.94 1.93
N GLU A 101 4.71 -4.48 0.68
CA GLU A 101 5.63 -5.06 -0.28
C GLU A 101 6.87 -4.18 -0.34
N VAL A 102 8.01 -4.76 -0.02
CA VAL A 102 9.28 -4.06 -0.03
C VAL A 102 10.09 -4.53 -1.22
N LYS A 103 10.41 -3.60 -2.11
CA LYS A 103 11.21 -3.90 -3.28
C LYS A 103 12.66 -3.53 -3.01
N SER A 104 13.58 -4.48 -3.24
CA SER A 104 15.02 -4.27 -3.11
C SER A 104 15.71 -4.95 -4.30
N GLY A 105 16.09 -4.15 -5.29
CA GLY A 105 16.65 -4.68 -6.54
C GLY A 105 15.64 -5.57 -7.24
N ASN A 106 15.99 -6.83 -7.46
CA ASN A 106 15.11 -7.80 -8.10
C ASN A 106 14.29 -8.62 -7.10
N HIS A 107 14.42 -8.31 -5.82
CA HIS A 107 13.73 -9.07 -4.78
C HIS A 107 12.54 -8.31 -4.22
N TYR A 108 11.50 -9.06 -3.87
CA TYR A 108 10.32 -8.52 -3.23
C TYR A 108 10.10 -9.26 -1.92
N TYR A 109 9.88 -8.49 -0.86
CA TYR A 109 9.58 -9.04 0.46
C TYR A 109 8.16 -8.67 0.80
N LEU A 110 7.35 -9.65 1.18
CA LEU A 110 5.99 -9.40 1.64
C LEU A 110 5.97 -9.51 3.15
N ILE A 111 5.60 -8.43 3.80
CA ILE A 111 5.58 -8.34 5.27
C ILE A 111 4.14 -8.15 5.72
N ASP A 112 3.67 -9.01 6.60
CA ASP A 112 2.32 -8.90 7.15
C ASP A 112 2.18 -7.57 7.88
N PHE A 113 1.18 -6.78 7.49
CA PHE A 113 0.96 -5.46 8.08
C PHE A 113 0.59 -5.55 9.56
N GLU A 114 -0.21 -6.54 9.93
CA GLU A 114 -0.71 -6.65 11.28
C GLU A 114 0.30 -7.22 12.25
N THR A 115 1.13 -8.16 11.81
CA THR A 115 2.05 -8.88 12.69
C THR A 115 3.51 -8.58 12.48
N GLY A 116 3.88 -8.12 11.28
CA GLY A 116 5.29 -7.94 10.93
C GLY A 116 5.97 -9.22 10.46
N ALA A 117 5.22 -10.30 10.31
CA ALA A 117 5.79 -11.56 9.86
C ALA A 117 6.16 -11.49 8.38
N VAL A 118 7.28 -12.10 8.03
CA VAL A 118 7.71 -12.17 6.63
C VAL A 118 6.95 -13.31 5.97
N ILE A 119 6.19 -12.96 4.92
CA ILE A 119 5.39 -13.93 4.17
C ILE A 119 6.21 -14.53 3.04
N GLN A 120 6.97 -13.71 2.36
CA GLN A 120 7.86 -14.12 1.28
C GLN A 120 9.13 -13.28 1.29
#